data_8dbd310ceacfb24aa5021d36863c6103
#
_entry.id   8dbd310ceacfb24aa5021d36863c6103
#
_cell.length_a   1.000
_cell.length_b   1.000
_cell.length_c   1.000
_cell.angle_alpha   90.00
_cell.angle_beta   90.00
_cell.angle_gamma   90.00
#
_symmetry.space_group_name_H-M   'P 1'
#
loop_
_entity.id
_entity.type
_entity.pdbx_description
1 polymer ?
#
loop_
_entity_poly.entity_id
_entity_poly.type
_entity_poly.pdbx_seq_one_letter_code
_entity_poly.pdbx_strand_id
1 'polypeptide(L)'
;MGGENRGAAMAASVVRTARSLGVPAEGIRVLSLAHALGMERRATALQDDHHPLFLHPGRAVLILLRDVGCLDPVILAAAAVVESEDAELRVPLAEIRRVLGDEVAALVAAVPMPNAESLAYDLVTADERVRLVALAERLDHLRHGHLREADHGWRVVAHDQASSVYLPVAHRTHPRLTQRYEHWCRTFARRLERS
;
A
#
# COMPACT_ATOMS: atom_id res chain seq x y z
N MET A 1 20.41 -25.49 1.80
CA MET A 1 19.99 -25.00 0.46
C MET A 1 19.16 -23.76 0.70
N GLY A 2 19.60 -22.60 0.18
CA GLY A 2 19.08 -21.31 0.56
C GLY A 2 17.65 -21.10 0.12
N GLY A 3 16.77 -20.84 1.05
CA GLY A 3 15.48 -20.23 0.75
C GLY A 3 15.74 -18.89 0.07
N GLU A 4 15.22 -18.67 -1.12
CA GLU A 4 15.26 -17.35 -1.76
C GLU A 4 14.73 -16.34 -0.74
N ASN A 5 15.51 -15.32 -0.43
CA ASN A 5 15.09 -14.23 0.43
C ASN A 5 13.95 -13.49 -0.29
N ARG A 6 12.71 -13.77 0.10
CA ARG A 6 11.48 -13.23 -0.51
C ARG A 6 11.49 -11.70 -0.57
N GLY A 7 12.05 -11.06 0.45
CA GLY A 7 12.22 -9.61 0.48
C GLY A 7 13.17 -9.14 -0.63
N ALA A 8 14.31 -9.81 -0.83
CA ALA A 8 15.25 -9.48 -1.90
C ALA A 8 14.66 -9.70 -3.29
N ALA A 9 13.91 -10.78 -3.49
CA ALA A 9 13.21 -11.05 -4.74
C ALA A 9 12.17 -9.95 -5.04
N MET A 10 11.42 -9.50 -4.03
CA MET A 10 10.48 -8.39 -4.16
C MET A 10 11.20 -7.08 -4.48
N ALA A 11 12.29 -6.74 -3.78
CA ALA A 11 13.09 -5.55 -4.06
C ALA A 11 13.59 -5.54 -5.51
N ALA A 12 14.12 -6.67 -5.99
CA ALA A 12 14.56 -6.82 -7.38
C ALA A 12 13.40 -6.65 -8.38
N SER A 13 12.20 -7.15 -8.07
CA SER A 13 11.00 -6.98 -8.91
C SER A 13 10.57 -5.52 -8.99
N VAL A 14 10.54 -4.81 -7.86
CA VAL A 14 10.20 -3.38 -7.79
C VAL A 14 11.18 -2.56 -8.63
N VAL A 15 12.49 -2.75 -8.44
CA VAL A 15 13.53 -2.00 -9.16
C VAL A 15 13.47 -2.29 -10.67
N ARG A 16 13.33 -3.56 -11.09
CA ARG A 16 13.20 -3.91 -12.51
C ARG A 16 11.97 -3.24 -13.13
N THR A 17 10.82 -3.29 -12.45
CA THR A 17 9.58 -2.68 -12.94
C THR A 17 9.72 -1.15 -13.04
N ALA A 18 10.26 -0.50 -12.01
CA ALA A 18 10.47 0.95 -12.01
C ALA A 18 11.40 1.37 -13.16
N ARG A 19 12.50 0.65 -13.36
CA ARG A 19 13.45 0.90 -14.46
C ARG A 19 12.81 0.70 -15.83
N SER A 20 12.05 -0.36 -16.02
CA SER A 20 11.41 -0.67 -17.33
C SER A 20 10.33 0.35 -17.69
N LEU A 21 9.73 1.03 -16.70
CA LEU A 21 8.74 2.09 -16.91
C LEU A 21 9.37 3.48 -17.04
N GLY A 22 10.68 3.62 -16.83
CA GLY A 22 11.37 4.89 -17.02
C GLY A 22 11.49 5.77 -15.76
N VAL A 23 11.31 5.21 -14.56
CA VAL A 23 11.64 5.94 -13.33
C VAL A 23 13.12 6.35 -13.36
N PRO A 24 13.46 7.63 -13.15
CA PRO A 24 14.84 8.10 -13.16
C PRO A 24 15.73 7.38 -12.15
N ALA A 25 17.02 7.25 -12.43
CA ALA A 25 17.97 6.52 -11.56
C ALA A 25 17.97 7.04 -10.11
N GLU A 26 17.88 8.34 -9.91
CA GLU A 26 17.76 8.95 -8.59
C GLU A 26 16.45 8.53 -7.88
N GLY A 27 15.34 8.52 -8.61
CA GLY A 27 14.05 8.03 -8.10
C GLY A 27 14.08 6.55 -7.72
N ILE A 28 14.80 5.72 -8.49
CA ILE A 28 15.01 4.30 -8.16
C ILE A 28 15.83 4.17 -6.86
N ARG A 29 16.81 5.05 -6.65
CA ARG A 29 17.61 5.07 -5.42
C ARG A 29 16.74 5.38 -4.19
N VAL A 30 15.94 6.44 -4.27
CA VAL A 30 15.00 6.83 -3.19
C VAL A 30 13.99 5.70 -2.93
N LEU A 31 13.39 5.12 -3.97
CA LEU A 31 12.47 4.00 -3.86
C LEU A 31 13.13 2.77 -3.21
N SER A 32 14.38 2.47 -3.54
CA SER A 32 15.11 1.34 -2.94
C SER A 32 15.35 1.54 -1.45
N LEU A 33 15.71 2.77 -1.03
CA LEU A 33 15.84 3.13 0.38
C LEU A 33 14.51 3.01 1.12
N ALA A 34 13.43 3.52 0.54
CA ALA A 34 12.09 3.44 1.12
C ALA A 34 11.62 1.98 1.27
N HIS A 35 11.81 1.17 0.23
CA HIS A 35 11.48 -0.26 0.29
C HIS A 35 12.30 -1.00 1.36
N ALA A 36 13.61 -0.74 1.46
CA ALA A 36 14.45 -1.33 2.48
C ALA A 36 13.97 -0.97 3.89
N LEU A 37 13.65 0.30 4.14
CA LEU A 37 13.13 0.80 5.41
C LEU A 37 11.80 0.12 5.80
N GLY A 38 10.85 0.04 4.87
CA GLY A 38 9.57 -0.66 5.09
C GLY A 38 9.74 -2.15 5.35
N MET A 39 10.69 -2.81 4.67
CA MET A 39 10.98 -4.23 4.85
C MET A 39 11.70 -4.52 6.17
N GLU A 40 12.64 -3.66 6.60
CA GLU A 40 13.34 -3.79 7.88
C GLU A 40 12.35 -3.76 9.06
N ARG A 41 11.39 -2.81 9.02
CA ARG A 41 10.35 -2.73 10.04
C ARG A 41 9.52 -4.01 10.11
N ARG A 42 9.14 -4.58 8.97
CA ARG A 42 8.36 -5.82 8.92
C ARG A 42 9.15 -7.06 9.32
N ALA A 43 10.41 -7.15 8.92
CA ALA A 43 11.27 -8.25 9.34
C ALA A 43 11.43 -8.28 10.85
N THR A 44 11.55 -7.12 11.50
CA THR A 44 11.65 -6.99 12.95
C THR A 44 10.35 -7.34 13.67
N ALA A 45 9.21 -6.84 13.19
CA ALA A 45 7.93 -7.00 13.88
C ALA A 45 7.28 -8.37 13.63
N LEU A 46 7.32 -8.87 12.39
CA LEU A 46 6.61 -10.10 12.02
C LEU A 46 7.43 -11.37 12.27
N GLN A 47 8.75 -11.32 12.15
CA GLN A 47 9.67 -12.47 12.28
C GLN A 47 9.31 -13.68 11.40
N ASP A 48 8.42 -13.49 10.43
CA ASP A 48 7.91 -14.50 9.49
C ASP A 48 7.78 -13.89 8.09
N ASP A 49 8.60 -14.35 7.15
CA ASP A 49 8.61 -13.86 5.77
C ASP A 49 7.45 -14.43 4.93
N HIS A 50 6.70 -15.41 5.45
CA HIS A 50 5.45 -15.91 4.88
C HIS A 50 4.21 -15.15 5.34
N HIS A 51 4.34 -14.29 6.38
CA HIS A 51 3.22 -13.48 6.83
C HIS A 51 2.62 -12.65 5.67
N PRO A 52 1.30 -12.57 5.52
CA PRO A 52 0.64 -11.90 4.40
C PRO A 52 1.08 -10.44 4.19
N LEU A 53 1.41 -9.72 5.28
CA LEU A 53 1.85 -8.32 5.23
C LEU A 53 3.36 -8.15 5.03
N PHE A 54 4.15 -9.22 5.04
CA PHE A 54 5.62 -9.11 4.94
C PHE A 54 6.05 -8.38 3.67
N LEU A 55 5.47 -8.71 2.52
CA LEU A 55 5.81 -8.11 1.22
C LEU A 55 4.95 -6.89 0.84
N HIS A 56 4.11 -6.40 1.76
CA HIS A 56 3.24 -5.26 1.51
C HIS A 56 3.95 -4.04 0.90
N PRO A 57 5.15 -3.59 1.40
CA PRO A 57 5.85 -2.45 0.83
C PRO A 57 6.07 -2.54 -0.68
N GLY A 58 6.54 -3.69 -1.14
CA GLY A 58 6.78 -3.89 -2.57
C GLY A 58 5.51 -4.03 -3.39
N ARG A 59 4.47 -4.67 -2.84
CA ARG A 59 3.19 -4.86 -3.55
C ARG A 59 2.43 -3.55 -3.74
N ALA A 60 2.38 -2.69 -2.73
CA ALA A 60 1.77 -1.36 -2.84
C ALA A 60 2.46 -0.53 -3.92
N VAL A 61 3.79 -0.53 -3.96
CA VAL A 61 4.56 0.11 -5.03
C VAL A 61 4.26 -0.49 -6.40
N LEU A 62 4.17 -1.81 -6.52
CA LEU A 62 3.87 -2.46 -7.81
C LEU A 62 2.46 -2.15 -8.31
N ILE A 63 1.48 -1.90 -7.43
CA ILE A 63 0.16 -1.40 -7.82
C ILE A 63 0.31 -0.03 -8.49
N LEU A 64 1.04 0.90 -7.89
CA LEU A 64 1.26 2.23 -8.45
C LEU A 64 2.03 2.18 -9.78
N LEU A 65 3.07 1.38 -9.86
CA LEU A 65 3.87 1.24 -11.09
C LEU A 65 3.06 0.60 -12.23
N ARG A 66 2.40 -0.53 -11.99
CA ARG A 66 1.80 -1.36 -13.05
C ARG A 66 0.38 -0.99 -13.39
N ASP A 67 -0.43 -0.64 -12.40
CA ASP A 67 -1.86 -0.33 -12.61
C ASP A 67 -2.04 1.17 -12.90
N VAL A 68 -1.25 2.06 -12.27
CA VAL A 68 -1.36 3.51 -12.43
C VAL A 68 -0.37 4.07 -13.43
N GLY A 69 0.81 3.45 -13.59
CA GLY A 69 1.91 4.02 -14.37
C GLY A 69 2.58 5.20 -13.66
N CYS A 70 2.50 5.25 -12.33
CA CYS A 70 3.10 6.32 -11.54
C CYS A 70 4.62 6.26 -11.62
N LEU A 71 5.25 7.38 -11.99
CA LEU A 71 6.71 7.52 -12.06
C LEU A 71 7.25 8.50 -11.03
N ASP A 72 6.39 9.14 -10.23
CA ASP A 72 6.79 10.07 -9.18
C ASP A 72 7.50 9.31 -8.04
N PRO A 73 8.80 9.55 -7.80
CA PRO A 73 9.55 8.82 -6.79
C PRO A 73 9.08 9.08 -5.36
N VAL A 74 8.47 10.23 -5.08
CA VAL A 74 7.95 10.57 -3.75
C VAL A 74 6.70 9.74 -3.46
N ILE A 75 5.79 9.63 -4.41
CA ILE A 75 4.58 8.78 -4.30
C ILE A 75 4.97 7.31 -4.11
N LEU A 76 5.92 6.83 -4.92
CA LEU A 76 6.40 5.46 -4.85
C LEU A 76 7.11 5.16 -3.52
N ALA A 77 7.93 6.10 -3.02
CA ALA A 77 8.60 5.97 -1.73
C ALA A 77 7.59 6.00 -0.57
N ALA A 78 6.61 6.89 -0.61
CA ALA A 78 5.54 6.94 0.39
C ALA A 78 4.75 5.62 0.45
N ALA A 79 4.38 5.04 -0.71
CA ALA A 79 3.70 3.76 -0.77
C ALA A 79 4.52 2.58 -0.23
N ALA A 80 5.86 2.68 -0.28
CA ALA A 80 6.74 1.64 0.26
C ALA A 80 6.84 1.66 1.80
N VAL A 81 6.56 2.78 2.46
CA VAL A 81 6.71 2.94 3.91
C VAL A 81 5.41 3.20 4.66
N VAL A 82 4.32 3.52 3.95
CA VAL A 82 3.02 3.73 4.57
C VAL A 82 2.48 2.44 5.16
N GLU A 83 1.87 2.55 6.34
CA GLU A 83 1.12 1.48 7.01
C GLU A 83 0.03 2.14 7.84
N SER A 84 -1.21 1.98 7.44
CA SER A 84 -2.34 2.64 8.09
C SER A 84 -3.10 1.74 9.06
N GLU A 85 -3.05 0.41 8.92
CA GLU A 85 -3.81 -0.52 9.76
C GLU A 85 -3.06 -0.96 11.02
N ASP A 86 -1.78 -1.30 10.89
CA ASP A 86 -1.02 -1.95 11.95
C ASP A 86 0.07 -1.00 12.50
N ALA A 87 -0.12 -0.56 13.75
CA ALA A 87 0.79 0.37 14.41
C ALA A 87 2.20 -0.23 14.62
N GLU A 88 2.31 -1.55 14.80
CA GLU A 88 3.60 -2.22 15.01
C GLU A 88 4.43 -2.30 13.72
N LEU A 89 3.77 -2.32 12.57
CA LEU A 89 4.41 -2.35 11.25
C LEU A 89 4.75 -0.94 10.72
N ARG A 90 4.31 0.10 11.42
CA ARG A 90 4.45 1.49 10.99
C ARG A 90 5.87 1.98 11.18
N VAL A 91 6.46 2.54 10.12
CA VAL A 91 7.74 3.25 10.20
C VAL A 91 7.51 4.61 10.87
N PRO A 92 8.28 4.98 11.90
CA PRO A 92 8.11 6.30 12.55
C PRO A 92 8.35 7.45 11.57
N LEU A 93 7.48 8.48 11.59
CA LEU A 93 7.59 9.65 10.70
C LEU A 93 8.94 10.38 10.82
N ALA A 94 9.51 10.43 12.03
CA ALA A 94 10.84 11.02 12.24
C ALA A 94 11.93 10.25 11.49
N GLU A 95 11.81 8.94 11.39
CA GLU A 95 12.73 8.10 10.64
C GLU A 95 12.53 8.24 9.13
N ILE A 96 11.29 8.26 8.66
CA ILE A 96 10.97 8.55 7.26
C ILE A 96 11.56 9.89 6.85
N ARG A 97 11.37 10.93 7.65
CA ARG A 97 11.94 12.26 7.40
C ARG A 97 13.46 12.24 7.32
N ARG A 98 14.10 11.57 8.24
CA ARG A 98 15.57 11.48 8.29
C ARG A 98 16.15 10.76 7.08
N VAL A 99 15.50 9.69 6.59
CA VAL A 99 16.03 8.81 5.53
C VAL A 99 15.57 9.25 4.13
N LEU A 100 14.32 9.69 4.00
CA LEU A 100 13.65 9.93 2.72
C LEU A 100 13.29 11.41 2.49
N GLY A 101 13.44 12.26 3.51
CA GLY A 101 13.17 13.70 3.43
C GLY A 101 11.74 14.10 3.84
N ASP A 102 11.55 15.43 3.92
CA ASP A 102 10.32 16.04 4.42
C ASP A 102 9.10 15.74 3.52
N GLU A 103 9.31 15.73 2.21
CA GLU A 103 8.22 15.57 1.26
C GLU A 103 7.56 14.18 1.35
N VAL A 104 8.37 13.11 1.44
CA VAL A 104 7.87 11.75 1.66
C VAL A 104 7.19 11.63 3.02
N ALA A 105 7.80 12.19 4.07
CA ALA A 105 7.25 12.15 5.42
C ALA A 105 5.90 12.89 5.50
N ALA A 106 5.78 14.05 4.86
CA ALA A 106 4.54 14.82 4.80
C ALA A 106 3.44 14.05 4.05
N LEU A 107 3.79 13.42 2.92
CA LEU A 107 2.83 12.62 2.15
C LEU A 107 2.33 11.42 2.95
N VAL A 108 3.21 10.69 3.64
CA VAL A 108 2.81 9.56 4.52
C VAL A 108 1.95 10.04 5.68
N ALA A 109 2.29 11.18 6.29
CA ALA A 109 1.50 11.74 7.41
C ALA A 109 0.09 12.19 6.99
N ALA A 110 -0.10 12.53 5.71
CA ALA A 110 -1.39 12.95 5.17
C ALA A 110 -2.31 11.77 4.80
N VAL A 111 -1.82 10.53 4.77
CA VAL A 111 -2.66 9.35 4.50
C VAL A 111 -3.57 9.09 5.72
N PRO A 112 -4.90 9.15 5.56
CA PRO A 112 -5.81 8.97 6.67
C PRO A 112 -5.87 7.52 7.15
N MET A 113 -6.11 7.34 8.44
CA MET A 113 -6.26 6.02 9.06
C MET A 113 -7.62 5.41 8.67
N PRO A 114 -7.69 4.09 8.35
CA PRO A 114 -8.93 3.45 7.93
C PRO A 114 -10.07 3.48 8.97
N ASN A 115 -9.72 3.64 10.25
CA ASN A 115 -10.69 3.72 11.35
C ASN A 115 -11.05 5.17 11.74
N ALA A 116 -10.57 6.18 11.02
CA ALA A 116 -10.93 7.57 11.28
C ALA A 116 -12.39 7.83 10.89
N GLU A 117 -13.14 8.51 11.76
CA GLU A 117 -14.53 8.91 11.49
C GLU A 117 -14.62 9.83 10.26
N SER A 118 -13.57 10.63 10.01
CA SER A 118 -13.46 11.55 8.89
C SER A 118 -12.93 10.91 7.60
N LEU A 119 -12.64 9.60 7.56
CA LEU A 119 -11.95 8.91 6.46
C LEU A 119 -12.48 9.29 5.07
N ALA A 120 -13.81 9.26 4.88
CA ALA A 120 -14.42 9.55 3.59
C ALA A 120 -14.20 11.02 3.17
N TYR A 121 -14.35 11.95 4.12
CA TYR A 121 -14.12 13.37 3.89
C TYR A 121 -12.63 13.64 3.61
N ASP A 122 -11.75 13.08 4.42
CA ASP A 122 -10.31 13.28 4.30
C ASP A 122 -9.79 12.79 2.95
N LEU A 123 -10.22 11.60 2.50
CA LEU A 123 -9.84 11.08 1.19
C LEU A 123 -10.42 11.88 0.02
N VAL A 124 -11.67 12.36 0.12
CA VAL A 124 -12.31 13.15 -0.95
C VAL A 124 -11.65 14.52 -1.10
N THR A 125 -11.23 15.13 0.00
CA THR A 125 -10.59 16.47 0.01
C THR A 125 -9.08 16.42 -0.15
N ALA A 126 -8.48 15.23 0.02
CA ALA A 126 -7.04 15.04 -0.12
C ALA A 126 -6.53 15.38 -1.54
N ASP A 127 -5.28 15.73 -1.61
CA ASP A 127 -4.54 15.84 -2.85
C ASP A 127 -4.44 14.48 -3.57
N GLU A 128 -4.25 14.50 -4.88
CA GLU A 128 -4.21 13.28 -5.70
C GLU A 128 -3.09 12.33 -5.28
N ARG A 129 -1.93 12.86 -4.87
CA ARG A 129 -0.79 12.05 -4.41
C ARG A 129 -1.14 11.24 -3.15
N VAL A 130 -1.85 11.88 -2.20
CA VAL A 130 -2.35 11.22 -0.98
C VAL A 130 -3.35 10.12 -1.35
N ARG A 131 -4.31 10.41 -2.25
CA ARG A 131 -5.28 9.42 -2.70
C ARG A 131 -4.64 8.22 -3.38
N LEU A 132 -3.64 8.44 -4.23
CA LEU A 132 -2.91 7.35 -4.91
C LEU A 132 -2.22 6.43 -3.91
N VAL A 133 -1.52 6.99 -2.91
CA VAL A 133 -0.86 6.21 -1.86
C VAL A 133 -1.87 5.44 -1.03
N ALA A 134 -2.92 6.11 -0.53
CA ALA A 134 -3.97 5.49 0.29
C ALA A 134 -4.70 4.36 -0.45
N LEU A 135 -5.03 4.57 -1.73
CA LEU A 135 -5.71 3.56 -2.54
C LEU A 135 -4.82 2.35 -2.83
N ALA A 136 -3.53 2.54 -3.11
CA ALA A 136 -2.62 1.44 -3.37
C ALA A 136 -2.35 0.60 -2.12
N GLU A 137 -2.11 1.26 -1.00
CA GLU A 137 -1.92 0.66 0.31
C GLU A 137 -3.15 -0.15 0.72
N ARG A 138 -4.33 0.46 0.70
CA ARG A 138 -5.57 -0.21 1.09
C ARG A 138 -5.92 -1.37 0.17
N LEU A 139 -5.72 -1.24 -1.14
CA LEU A 139 -5.98 -2.31 -2.09
C LEU A 139 -5.12 -3.55 -1.83
N ASP A 140 -3.85 -3.36 -1.43
CA ASP A 140 -2.99 -4.48 -1.06
C ASP A 140 -3.47 -5.17 0.23
N HIS A 141 -3.83 -4.42 1.26
CA HIS A 141 -4.42 -4.96 2.49
C HIS A 141 -5.69 -5.78 2.18
N LEU A 142 -6.61 -5.24 1.39
CA LEU A 142 -7.84 -5.91 1.01
C LEU A 142 -7.59 -7.22 0.26
N ARG A 143 -6.63 -7.24 -0.67
CA ARG A 143 -6.26 -8.44 -1.44
C ARG A 143 -5.71 -9.57 -0.58
N HIS A 144 -5.05 -9.25 0.50
CA HIS A 144 -4.38 -10.20 1.39
C HIS A 144 -5.11 -10.43 2.71
N GLY A 145 -6.17 -9.68 2.98
CA GLY A 145 -6.98 -9.79 4.20
C GLY A 145 -7.59 -11.17 4.42
N HIS A 146 -7.88 -11.91 3.32
CA HIS A 146 -8.40 -13.28 3.41
C HIS A 146 -7.36 -14.31 3.90
N LEU A 147 -6.08 -13.96 3.89
CA LEU A 147 -4.99 -14.78 4.41
C LEU A 147 -4.73 -14.54 5.90
N ARG A 148 -5.39 -13.53 6.47
CA ARG A 148 -5.38 -13.28 7.91
C ARG A 148 -6.50 -14.10 8.54
N GLU A 149 -6.33 -14.56 9.75
CA GLU A 149 -7.40 -15.12 10.59
C GLU A 149 -8.34 -13.97 11.02
N ALA A 150 -8.97 -13.36 10.03
CA ALA A 150 -9.89 -12.27 10.27
C ALA A 150 -11.28 -12.84 10.53
N ASP A 151 -11.90 -12.38 11.61
CA ASP A 151 -13.27 -12.72 11.92
C ASP A 151 -14.25 -12.20 10.85
N HIS A 152 -15.49 -12.67 10.91
CA HIS A 152 -16.54 -12.25 9.99
C HIS A 152 -16.79 -10.72 10.09
N GLY A 153 -16.70 -10.14 11.28
CA GLY A 153 -16.90 -8.71 11.52
C GLY A 153 -15.91 -7.85 10.74
N TRP A 154 -14.61 -8.19 10.77
CA TRP A 154 -13.62 -7.48 9.97
C TRP A 154 -13.94 -7.54 8.46
N ARG A 155 -14.37 -8.71 7.98
CA ARG A 155 -14.69 -8.90 6.55
C ARG A 155 -15.84 -8.00 6.09
N VAL A 156 -16.90 -7.89 6.89
CA VAL A 156 -18.05 -7.01 6.61
C VAL A 156 -17.60 -5.55 6.58
N VAL A 157 -16.89 -5.10 7.61
CA VAL A 157 -16.37 -3.71 7.69
C VAL A 157 -15.44 -3.40 6.51
N ALA A 158 -14.51 -4.30 6.17
CA ALA A 158 -13.59 -4.11 5.06
C ALA A 158 -14.32 -3.99 3.71
N HIS A 159 -15.38 -4.81 3.49
CA HIS A 159 -16.20 -4.72 2.28
C HIS A 159 -17.02 -3.44 2.22
N ASP A 160 -17.63 -3.04 3.33
CA ASP A 160 -18.41 -1.82 3.40
C ASP A 160 -17.53 -0.59 3.13
N GLN A 161 -16.39 -0.46 3.78
CA GLN A 161 -15.44 0.62 3.53
C GLN A 161 -14.93 0.61 2.08
N ALA A 162 -14.60 -0.56 1.54
CA ALA A 162 -14.11 -0.65 0.17
C ALA A 162 -15.15 -0.16 -0.83
N SER A 163 -16.44 -0.49 -0.63
CA SER A 163 -17.53 -0.13 -1.52
C SER A 163 -18.04 1.31 -1.32
N SER A 164 -18.16 1.76 -0.06
CA SER A 164 -18.76 3.06 0.27
C SER A 164 -17.77 4.23 0.31
N VAL A 165 -16.48 3.96 0.55
CA VAL A 165 -15.44 5.01 0.66
C VAL A 165 -14.40 4.90 -0.45
N TYR A 166 -13.64 3.79 -0.49
CA TYR A 166 -12.48 3.69 -1.37
C TYR A 166 -12.85 3.61 -2.85
N LEU A 167 -13.89 2.89 -3.23
CA LEU A 167 -14.34 2.81 -4.62
C LEU A 167 -14.79 4.18 -5.18
N PRO A 168 -15.62 4.99 -4.51
CA PRO A 168 -15.92 6.37 -4.93
C PRO A 168 -14.69 7.26 -5.07
N VAL A 169 -13.70 7.14 -4.17
CA VAL A 169 -12.42 7.86 -4.27
C VAL A 169 -11.61 7.38 -5.47
N ALA A 170 -11.55 6.06 -5.71
CA ALA A 170 -10.86 5.50 -6.87
C ALA A 170 -11.43 6.00 -8.20
N HIS A 171 -12.77 6.14 -8.31
CA HIS A 171 -13.46 6.72 -9.48
C HIS A 171 -12.97 8.13 -9.81
N ARG A 172 -12.60 8.92 -8.81
CA ARG A 172 -12.12 10.30 -8.99
C ARG A 172 -10.61 10.39 -9.18
N THR A 173 -9.89 9.28 -8.94
CA THR A 173 -8.43 9.30 -8.91
C THR A 173 -7.83 8.62 -10.13
N HIS A 174 -8.19 7.35 -10.40
CA HIS A 174 -7.57 6.63 -11.52
C HIS A 174 -8.42 5.45 -12.00
N PRO A 175 -8.68 5.30 -13.33
CA PRO A 175 -9.58 4.29 -13.87
C PRO A 175 -9.13 2.85 -13.60
N ARG A 176 -7.82 2.57 -13.56
CA ARG A 176 -7.33 1.23 -13.24
C ARG A 176 -7.53 0.86 -11.78
N LEU A 177 -7.36 1.82 -10.85
CA LEU A 177 -7.67 1.60 -9.44
C LEU A 177 -9.17 1.33 -9.26
N THR A 178 -10.04 2.11 -9.95
CA THR A 178 -11.47 1.84 -10.00
C THR A 178 -11.77 0.38 -10.37
N GLN A 179 -11.24 -0.09 -11.50
CA GLN A 179 -11.43 -1.46 -11.96
C GLN A 179 -10.98 -2.51 -10.93
N ARG A 180 -9.87 -2.23 -10.20
CA ARG A 180 -9.36 -3.13 -9.17
C ARG A 180 -10.27 -3.19 -7.94
N TYR A 181 -10.77 -2.04 -7.48
CA TYR A 181 -11.73 -1.97 -6.37
C TYR A 181 -13.08 -2.59 -6.74
N GLU A 182 -13.63 -2.30 -7.91
CA GLU A 182 -14.85 -2.93 -8.41
C GLU A 182 -14.73 -4.46 -8.47
N HIS A 183 -13.61 -4.95 -9.01
CA HIS A 183 -13.34 -6.39 -9.07
C HIS A 183 -13.29 -7.00 -7.68
N TRP A 184 -12.57 -6.35 -6.76
CA TRP A 184 -12.44 -6.84 -5.38
C TRP A 184 -13.81 -6.86 -4.69
N CYS A 185 -14.57 -5.77 -4.72
CA CYS A 185 -15.90 -5.69 -4.10
C CYS A 185 -16.83 -6.78 -4.60
N ARG A 186 -16.93 -6.97 -5.93
CA ARG A 186 -17.77 -8.03 -6.52
C ARG A 186 -17.34 -9.44 -6.13
N THR A 187 -16.03 -9.69 -6.11
CA THR A 187 -15.50 -11.02 -5.81
C THR A 187 -15.64 -11.34 -4.33
N PHE A 188 -15.41 -10.35 -3.49
CA PHE A 188 -15.45 -10.51 -2.04
C PHE A 188 -16.90 -10.62 -1.52
N ALA A 189 -17.84 -9.84 -2.06
CA ALA A 189 -19.26 -9.96 -1.74
C ALA A 189 -19.77 -11.41 -1.91
N ARG A 190 -19.43 -12.06 -3.04
CA ARG A 190 -19.79 -13.47 -3.28
C ARG A 190 -19.21 -14.46 -2.27
N ARG A 191 -18.10 -14.12 -1.62
CA ARG A 191 -17.51 -14.94 -0.56
C ARG A 191 -18.19 -14.71 0.78
N LEU A 192 -18.62 -13.48 1.08
CA LEU A 192 -19.40 -13.17 2.28
C LEU A 192 -20.75 -13.89 2.30
N GLU A 193 -21.42 -14.02 1.12
CA GLU A 193 -22.70 -14.72 0.97
C GLU A 193 -22.61 -16.23 1.17
N ARG A 194 -21.39 -16.80 1.10
CA ARG A 194 -21.16 -18.26 1.19
C ARG A 194 -20.59 -18.71 2.55
N SER A 195 -20.26 -17.77 3.42
CA SER A 195 -19.72 -18.02 4.77
C SER A 195 -20.75 -17.72 5.85
#